data_0d257fed8c2a2cd39a00a6513ce57412
#
_entry.id   0d257fed8c2a2cd39a00a6513ce57412
#
_cell.length_a   1.000
_cell.length_b   1.000
_cell.length_c   1.000
_cell.angle_alpha   90.00
_cell.angle_beta   90.00
_cell.angle_gamma   90.00
#
_symmetry.space_group_name_H-M   'P 1'
#
loop_
_entity.id
_entity.type
_entity.pdbx_description
1 polymer ?
#
loop_
_entity_poly.entity_id
_entity_poly.type
_entity_poly.pdbx_seq_one_letter_code
_entity_poly.pdbx_strand_id
1 'polypeptide(L)'
;WTWGFAMLFHGGLALVLMRHLRYFTQPVWSWVDMVQPFGIYAGFVMAIGLVGLWGRRFLVDRIRYISTPSDHLMLALLLMIAISGLSMKFLDHTDIIGVKAFFLGLEHFDPQPLPASPLLYLHLSLVASLMIIFPFSKLLHAPGVFFSPSRNQPDNPREHRHLSPWAAKLESES
;
A
#
# COMPACT_ATOMS: atom_id res chain seq x y z
N TRP A 1 -7.51 -8.04 17.24
CA TRP A 1 -6.35 -7.11 17.12
C TRP A 1 -5.75 -7.09 15.71
N THR A 2 -5.70 -8.21 14.99
CA THR A 2 -5.22 -8.27 13.58
C THR A 2 -5.94 -7.29 12.68
N TRP A 3 -7.27 -7.30 12.76
CA TRP A 3 -8.12 -6.38 12.01
C TRP A 3 -7.78 -4.92 12.38
N GLY A 4 -7.55 -4.63 13.66
CA GLY A 4 -7.15 -3.30 14.11
C GLY A 4 -5.86 -2.81 13.46
N PHE A 5 -4.78 -3.61 13.48
CA PHE A 5 -3.52 -3.23 12.81
C PHE A 5 -3.67 -3.11 11.30
N ALA A 6 -4.47 -3.95 10.66
CA ALA A 6 -4.75 -3.84 9.24
C ALA A 6 -5.49 -2.53 8.90
N MET A 7 -6.49 -2.14 9.68
CA MET A 7 -7.21 -0.87 9.49
C MET A 7 -6.31 0.35 9.72
N LEU A 8 -5.48 0.31 10.77
CA LEU A 8 -4.50 1.38 11.04
C LEU A 8 -3.53 1.54 9.85
N PHE A 9 -3.00 0.43 9.34
CA PHE A 9 -2.10 0.47 8.20
C PHE A 9 -2.80 1.02 6.94
N HIS A 10 -3.95 0.46 6.54
CA HIS A 10 -4.61 0.88 5.30
C HIS A 10 -5.18 2.30 5.38
N GLY A 11 -5.77 2.68 6.50
CA GLY A 11 -6.26 4.04 6.72
C GLY A 11 -5.13 5.07 6.73
N GLY A 12 -4.02 4.76 7.43
CA GLY A 12 -2.83 5.59 7.40
C GLY A 12 -2.22 5.71 6.01
N LEU A 13 -2.09 4.58 5.29
CA LEU A 13 -1.59 4.54 3.92
C LEU A 13 -2.45 5.39 2.97
N ALA A 14 -3.78 5.26 3.05
CA ALA A 14 -4.70 6.03 2.21
C ALA A 14 -4.51 7.54 2.42
N LEU A 15 -4.46 8.01 3.67
CA LEU A 15 -4.24 9.42 3.98
C LEU A 15 -2.84 9.90 3.52
N VAL A 16 -1.80 9.08 3.69
CA VAL A 16 -0.45 9.39 3.22
C VAL A 16 -0.42 9.50 1.70
N LEU A 17 -1.05 8.58 0.96
CA LEU A 17 -1.13 8.65 -0.49
C LEU A 17 -1.91 9.88 -0.98
N MET A 18 -3.08 10.17 -0.36
CA MET A 18 -3.84 11.38 -0.68
C MET A 18 -3.02 12.65 -0.49
N ARG A 19 -2.24 12.72 0.60
CA ARG A 19 -1.36 13.84 0.86
C ARG A 19 -0.26 13.98 -0.21
N HIS A 20 0.24 12.89 -0.77
CA HIS A 20 1.29 12.93 -1.80
C HIS A 20 0.78 13.51 -3.12
N LEU A 21 -0.52 13.53 -3.39
CA LEU A 21 -1.09 14.16 -4.59
C LEU A 21 -0.73 15.65 -4.73
N ARG A 22 -0.38 16.32 -3.63
CA ARG A 22 0.10 17.72 -3.68
C ARG A 22 1.34 17.94 -4.56
N TYR A 23 2.15 16.90 -4.77
CA TYR A 23 3.35 16.99 -5.59
C TYR A 23 3.05 16.91 -7.09
N PHE A 24 1.87 16.41 -7.46
CA PHE A 24 1.44 16.15 -8.82
C PHE A 24 0.31 17.10 -9.29
N THR A 25 -0.10 18.07 -8.49
CA THR A 25 -1.22 18.96 -8.83
C THR A 25 -0.88 20.43 -8.62
N GLN A 26 -1.23 21.26 -9.61
CA GLN A 26 -1.11 22.71 -9.53
C GLN A 26 -2.30 23.36 -10.26
N PRO A 27 -3.19 24.12 -9.56
CA PRO A 27 -3.24 24.32 -8.11
C PRO A 27 -3.55 23.02 -7.34
N VAL A 28 -3.19 22.98 -6.05
CA VAL A 28 -3.54 21.85 -5.18
C VAL A 28 -5.04 21.84 -4.96
N TRP A 29 -5.65 20.67 -5.07
CA TRP A 29 -7.09 20.53 -4.86
C TRP A 29 -7.47 20.81 -3.40
N SER A 30 -8.57 21.50 -3.16
CA SER A 30 -9.00 21.93 -1.82
C SER A 30 -9.13 20.77 -0.82
N TRP A 31 -9.57 19.61 -1.24
CA TRP A 31 -9.68 18.45 -0.38
C TRP A 31 -8.30 17.84 -0.02
N VAL A 32 -7.30 17.94 -0.91
CA VAL A 32 -5.92 17.55 -0.61
C VAL A 32 -5.32 18.49 0.43
N ASP A 33 -5.57 19.79 0.33
CA ASP A 33 -5.14 20.77 1.31
C ASP A 33 -5.74 20.48 2.70
N MET A 34 -6.99 20.08 2.77
CA MET A 34 -7.66 19.71 4.02
C MET A 34 -7.04 18.49 4.69
N VAL A 35 -6.47 17.56 3.93
CA VAL A 35 -5.80 16.35 4.43
C VAL A 35 -4.36 16.62 4.90
N GLN A 36 -3.72 17.72 4.47
CA GLN A 36 -2.31 18.02 4.76
C GLN A 36 -1.92 17.96 6.26
N PRO A 37 -2.67 18.55 7.21
CA PRO A 37 -2.30 18.52 8.63
C PRO A 37 -2.27 17.10 9.22
N PHE A 38 -3.09 16.21 8.72
CA PHE A 38 -3.20 14.83 9.22
C PHE A 38 -2.10 13.89 8.71
N GLY A 39 -1.35 14.29 7.68
CA GLY A 39 -0.40 13.41 7.02
C GLY A 39 0.74 12.90 7.89
N ILE A 40 1.20 13.69 8.87
CA ILE A 40 2.25 13.25 9.81
C ILE A 40 1.70 12.17 10.73
N TYR A 41 0.53 12.40 11.31
CA TYR A 41 -0.15 11.44 12.19
C TYR A 41 -0.47 10.15 11.43
N ALA A 42 -0.93 10.27 10.19
CA ALA A 42 -1.19 9.13 9.31
C ALA A 42 0.08 8.31 9.04
N GLY A 43 1.24 8.96 8.88
CA GLY A 43 2.53 8.28 8.73
C GLY A 43 2.90 7.45 9.97
N PHE A 44 2.72 7.98 11.17
CA PHE A 44 2.93 7.23 12.41
C PHE A 44 1.92 6.09 12.57
N VAL A 45 0.64 6.33 12.32
CA VAL A 45 -0.42 5.32 12.38
C VAL A 45 -0.14 4.17 11.41
N MET A 46 0.30 4.49 10.19
CA MET A 46 0.71 3.51 9.20
C MET A 46 1.90 2.67 9.68
N ALA A 47 2.94 3.30 10.24
CA ALA A 47 4.12 2.61 10.77
C ALA A 47 3.75 1.69 11.94
N ILE A 48 2.92 2.13 12.89
CA ILE A 48 2.42 1.31 14.00
C ILE A 48 1.65 0.11 13.47
N GLY A 49 0.75 0.32 12.49
CA GLY A 49 0.02 -0.76 11.83
C GLY A 49 0.95 -1.80 11.20
N LEU A 50 1.99 -1.35 10.48
CA LEU A 50 2.99 -2.23 9.85
C LEU A 50 3.80 -3.02 10.89
N VAL A 51 4.27 -2.37 11.95
CA VAL A 51 5.00 -3.04 13.05
C VAL A 51 4.12 -4.09 13.71
N GLY A 52 2.84 -3.76 13.96
CA GLY A 52 1.88 -4.71 14.54
C GLY A 52 1.61 -5.92 13.63
N LEU A 53 1.43 -5.68 12.32
CA LEU A 53 1.25 -6.75 11.33
C LEU A 53 2.50 -7.61 11.19
N TRP A 54 3.69 -7.00 11.23
CA TRP A 54 4.95 -7.73 11.13
C TRP A 54 5.25 -8.51 12.42
N GLY A 55 5.08 -7.89 13.60
CA GLY A 55 5.24 -8.55 14.90
C GLY A 55 4.34 -9.78 15.04
N ARG A 56 3.09 -9.70 14.55
CA ARG A 56 2.17 -10.83 14.54
C ARG A 56 2.72 -12.05 13.79
N ARG A 57 3.53 -11.86 12.72
CA ARG A 57 4.13 -12.96 11.97
C ARG A 57 5.18 -13.73 12.78
N PHE A 58 5.71 -13.14 13.84
CA PHE A 58 6.63 -13.82 14.78
C PHE A 58 5.89 -14.40 15.99
N LEU A 59 4.85 -13.72 16.47
CA LEU A 59 4.19 -14.04 17.75
C LEU A 59 3.06 -15.06 17.61
N VAL A 60 2.47 -15.22 16.42
CA VAL A 60 1.34 -16.13 16.20
C VAL A 60 1.81 -17.33 15.38
N ASP A 61 1.89 -18.51 16.00
CA ASP A 61 2.44 -19.74 15.40
C ASP A 61 1.81 -20.09 14.05
N ARG A 62 0.47 -20.02 13.96
CA ARG A 62 -0.25 -20.30 12.71
C ARG A 62 0.17 -19.35 11.57
N ILE A 63 0.41 -18.09 11.88
CA ILE A 63 0.82 -17.09 10.89
C ILE A 63 2.28 -17.26 10.54
N ARG A 64 3.13 -17.53 11.55
CA ARG A 64 4.55 -17.82 11.35
C ARG A 64 4.74 -18.99 10.40
N TYR A 65 3.97 -20.06 10.56
CA TYR A 65 4.03 -21.25 9.71
C TYR A 65 3.73 -20.97 8.24
N ILE A 66 2.74 -20.10 7.94
CA ILE A 66 2.36 -19.76 6.56
C ILE A 66 3.11 -18.54 6.00
N SER A 67 4.00 -17.91 6.78
CA SER A 67 4.77 -16.73 6.36
C SER A 67 5.97 -17.15 5.51
N THR A 68 6.09 -16.49 4.37
CA THR A 68 7.21 -16.69 3.44
C THR A 68 8.25 -15.56 3.58
N PRO A 69 9.51 -15.76 3.16
CA PRO A 69 10.49 -14.67 3.14
C PRO A 69 10.01 -13.42 2.39
N SER A 70 9.26 -13.58 1.29
CA SER A 70 8.70 -12.46 0.54
C SER A 70 7.71 -11.63 1.36
N ASP A 71 6.95 -12.24 2.28
CA ASP A 71 6.04 -11.53 3.16
C ASP A 71 6.79 -10.61 4.13
N HIS A 72 7.93 -11.10 4.67
CA HIS A 72 8.79 -10.31 5.55
C HIS A 72 9.48 -9.18 4.79
N LEU A 73 9.99 -9.44 3.58
CA LEU A 73 10.62 -8.43 2.73
C LEU A 73 9.64 -7.32 2.34
N MET A 74 8.38 -7.66 2.01
CA MET A 74 7.36 -6.66 1.69
C MET A 74 7.04 -5.76 2.88
N LEU A 75 6.84 -6.33 4.07
CA LEU A 75 6.58 -5.54 5.27
C LEU A 75 7.78 -4.66 5.65
N ALA A 76 9.01 -5.20 5.51
CA ALA A 76 10.24 -4.44 5.73
C ALA A 76 10.35 -3.26 4.76
N LEU A 77 10.11 -3.49 3.45
CA LEU A 77 10.15 -2.45 2.42
C LEU A 77 9.14 -1.33 2.72
N LEU A 78 7.89 -1.69 3.02
CA LEU A 78 6.85 -0.71 3.38
C LEU A 78 7.21 0.06 4.65
N LEU A 79 7.78 -0.60 5.65
CA LEU A 79 8.20 0.05 6.89
C LEU A 79 9.39 1.00 6.65
N MET A 80 10.36 0.61 5.83
CA MET A 80 11.47 1.49 5.43
C MET A 80 10.98 2.73 4.66
N ILE A 81 9.98 2.58 3.77
CA ILE A 81 9.34 3.71 3.10
C ILE A 81 8.67 4.64 4.12
N ALA A 82 7.95 4.09 5.09
CA ALA A 82 7.32 4.89 6.14
C ALA A 82 8.35 5.64 7.00
N ILE A 83 9.41 4.96 7.43
CA ILE A 83 10.48 5.55 8.25
C ILE A 83 11.22 6.63 7.46
N SER A 84 11.64 6.36 6.22
CA SER A 84 12.35 7.35 5.40
C SER A 84 11.48 8.58 5.13
N GLY A 85 10.17 8.42 4.87
CA GLY A 85 9.24 9.53 4.71
C GLY A 85 9.08 10.39 5.96
N LEU A 86 8.98 9.78 7.15
CA LEU A 86 8.95 10.49 8.42
C LEU A 86 10.31 11.17 8.70
N SER A 87 11.43 10.50 8.40
CA SER A 87 12.77 11.05 8.60
C SER A 87 13.00 12.30 7.74
N MET A 88 12.51 12.36 6.52
CA MET A 88 12.57 13.58 5.69
C MET A 88 11.88 14.76 6.35
N LYS A 89 10.81 14.53 7.11
CA LYS A 89 10.10 15.61 7.83
C LYS A 89 10.85 16.08 9.07
N PHE A 90 11.44 15.17 9.85
CA PHE A 90 11.98 15.48 11.17
C PHE A 90 13.50 15.67 11.19
N LEU A 91 14.24 15.03 10.28
CA LEU A 91 15.71 15.06 10.29
C LEU A 91 16.28 15.92 9.15
N ASP A 92 15.77 15.81 7.94
CA ASP A 92 16.36 16.41 6.74
C ASP A 92 15.66 17.72 6.31
N HIS A 93 14.43 17.94 6.72
CA HIS A 93 13.62 19.11 6.32
C HIS A 93 13.63 19.32 4.79
N THR A 94 13.47 18.21 4.04
CA THR A 94 13.55 18.17 2.57
C THR A 94 12.79 19.32 1.91
N ASP A 95 13.39 19.93 0.88
CA ASP A 95 12.77 21.01 0.11
C ASP A 95 11.53 20.52 -0.67
N ILE A 96 10.37 20.77 -0.09
CA ILE A 96 9.07 20.39 -0.64
C ILE A 96 8.76 21.11 -1.96
N ILE A 97 9.23 22.36 -2.10
CA ILE A 97 8.99 23.18 -3.31
C ILE A 97 9.78 22.60 -4.48
N GLY A 98 11.05 22.30 -4.25
CA GLY A 98 11.89 21.65 -5.26
C GLY A 98 11.40 20.26 -5.66
N VAL A 99 10.96 19.44 -4.70
CA VAL A 99 10.34 18.13 -4.99
C VAL A 99 9.08 18.29 -5.85
N LYS A 100 8.22 19.25 -5.53
CA LYS A 100 7.01 19.52 -6.33
C LYS A 100 7.38 20.00 -7.73
N ALA A 101 8.34 20.92 -7.86
CA ALA A 101 8.82 21.41 -9.17
C ALA A 101 9.35 20.26 -10.03
N PHE A 102 10.12 19.34 -9.43
CA PHE A 102 10.63 18.16 -10.13
C PHE A 102 9.50 17.29 -10.71
N PHE A 103 8.48 16.91 -9.90
CA PHE A 103 7.40 16.07 -10.38
C PHE A 103 6.50 16.76 -11.41
N LEU A 104 6.14 18.03 -11.20
CA LEU A 104 5.39 18.80 -12.19
C LEU A 104 6.19 19.00 -13.49
N GLY A 105 7.50 19.20 -13.38
CA GLY A 105 8.37 19.28 -14.55
C GLY A 105 8.37 17.98 -15.36
N LEU A 106 8.43 16.83 -14.70
CA LEU A 106 8.32 15.52 -15.38
C LEU A 106 6.97 15.35 -16.10
N GLU A 107 5.88 15.78 -15.51
CA GLU A 107 4.54 15.71 -16.14
C GLU A 107 4.42 16.57 -17.40
N HIS A 108 5.14 17.70 -17.44
CA HIS A 108 5.12 18.64 -18.57
C HIS A 108 6.29 18.48 -19.54
N PHE A 109 7.10 17.41 -19.38
CA PHE A 109 8.32 17.18 -20.18
C PHE A 109 9.35 18.33 -20.08
N ASP A 110 9.36 19.07 -18.97
CA ASP A 110 10.31 20.12 -18.61
C ASP A 110 11.07 19.72 -17.32
N PRO A 111 12.08 18.83 -17.42
CA PRO A 111 12.71 18.23 -16.25
C PRO A 111 13.43 19.28 -15.39
N GLN A 112 12.99 19.41 -14.15
CA GLN A 112 13.60 20.25 -13.14
C GLN A 112 14.59 19.46 -12.28
N PRO A 113 15.62 20.08 -11.68
CA PRO A 113 16.56 19.38 -10.83
C PRO A 113 15.89 18.83 -9.57
N LEU A 114 16.23 17.58 -9.22
CA LEU A 114 15.80 16.99 -7.94
C LEU A 114 16.63 17.59 -6.80
N PRO A 115 16.01 18.01 -5.68
CA PRO A 115 16.74 18.51 -4.52
C PRO A 115 17.77 17.51 -3.99
N ALA A 116 18.95 17.99 -3.64
CA ALA A 116 20.06 17.19 -3.13
C ALA A 116 19.82 16.79 -1.66
N SER A 117 19.13 15.68 -1.44
CA SER A 117 18.84 15.11 -0.13
C SER A 117 19.05 13.60 -0.16
N PRO A 118 19.97 13.05 0.66
CA PRO A 118 20.18 11.59 0.73
C PRO A 118 18.93 10.83 1.16
N LEU A 119 18.15 11.38 2.09
CA LEU A 119 16.90 10.74 2.54
C LEU A 119 15.82 10.74 1.46
N LEU A 120 15.76 11.80 0.64
CA LEU A 120 14.86 11.85 -0.52
C LEU A 120 15.24 10.77 -1.54
N TYR A 121 16.54 10.65 -1.87
CA TYR A 121 17.01 9.62 -2.81
C TYR A 121 16.73 8.21 -2.29
N LEU A 122 16.96 7.97 -0.99
CA LEU A 122 16.62 6.70 -0.35
C LEU A 122 15.12 6.41 -0.47
N HIS A 123 14.27 7.38 -0.10
CA HIS A 123 12.82 7.22 -0.15
C HIS A 123 12.32 6.93 -1.56
N LEU A 124 12.77 7.69 -2.56
CA LEU A 124 12.39 7.47 -3.96
C LEU A 124 12.87 6.12 -4.48
N SER A 125 14.08 5.69 -4.11
CA SER A 125 14.61 4.37 -4.50
C SER A 125 13.79 3.23 -3.90
N LEU A 126 13.37 3.34 -2.63
CA LEU A 126 12.50 2.37 -1.97
C LEU A 126 11.11 2.33 -2.63
N VAL A 127 10.54 3.49 -2.97
CA VAL A 127 9.26 3.58 -3.69
C VAL A 127 9.37 3.00 -5.09
N ALA A 128 10.43 3.29 -5.84
CA ALA A 128 10.68 2.70 -7.14
C ALA A 128 10.82 1.17 -7.06
N SER A 129 11.53 0.66 -6.05
CA SER A 129 11.62 -0.77 -5.77
C SER A 129 10.26 -1.39 -5.49
N LEU A 130 9.42 -0.71 -4.69
CA LEU A 130 8.04 -1.14 -4.45
C LEU A 130 7.23 -1.20 -5.75
N MET A 131 7.32 -0.19 -6.61
CA MET A 131 6.60 -0.16 -7.89
C MET A 131 7.00 -1.32 -8.81
N ILE A 132 8.30 -1.66 -8.86
CA ILE A 132 8.81 -2.79 -9.67
C ILE A 132 8.32 -4.13 -9.11
N ILE A 133 8.31 -4.30 -7.79
CA ILE A 133 7.95 -5.56 -7.13
C ILE A 133 6.43 -5.72 -7.02
N PHE A 134 5.68 -4.63 -6.98
CA PHE A 134 4.22 -4.61 -6.76
C PHE A 134 3.46 -5.63 -7.64
N PRO A 135 3.64 -5.68 -8.98
CA PRO A 135 2.88 -6.59 -9.84
C PRO A 135 3.17 -8.07 -9.60
N PHE A 136 4.29 -8.41 -8.94
CA PHE A 136 4.69 -9.79 -8.64
C PHE A 136 4.43 -10.18 -7.17
N SER A 137 3.89 -9.27 -6.38
CA SER A 137 3.72 -9.42 -4.93
C SER A 137 2.27 -9.69 -4.53
N LYS A 138 2.09 -10.12 -3.28
CA LYS A 138 0.77 -10.24 -2.66
C LYS A 138 0.05 -8.90 -2.48
N LEU A 139 0.70 -7.77 -2.74
CA LEU A 139 0.09 -6.44 -2.74
C LEU A 139 -0.93 -6.24 -3.87
N LEU A 140 -0.93 -7.11 -4.87
CA LEU A 140 -1.98 -7.17 -5.90
C LEU A 140 -3.40 -7.43 -5.34
N HIS A 141 -3.53 -7.76 -4.05
CA HIS A 141 -4.87 -7.83 -3.44
C HIS A 141 -5.65 -6.50 -3.54
N ALA A 142 -4.95 -5.36 -3.59
CA ALA A 142 -5.59 -4.05 -3.71
C ALA A 142 -6.39 -3.90 -5.02
N PRO A 143 -5.80 -4.01 -6.23
CA PRO A 143 -6.57 -4.03 -7.46
C PRO A 143 -7.36 -5.34 -7.63
N GLY A 144 -6.87 -6.46 -7.12
CA GLY A 144 -7.49 -7.77 -7.22
C GLY A 144 -8.91 -7.83 -6.64
N VAL A 145 -9.24 -6.98 -5.66
CA VAL A 145 -10.59 -6.90 -5.10
C VAL A 145 -11.65 -6.51 -6.14
N PHE A 146 -11.26 -5.76 -7.18
CA PHE A 146 -12.17 -5.35 -8.25
C PHE A 146 -12.35 -6.44 -9.33
N PHE A 147 -11.39 -7.35 -9.46
CA PHE A 147 -11.34 -8.39 -10.48
C PHE A 147 -11.55 -9.79 -9.90
N SER A 148 -11.83 -9.91 -8.59
CA SER A 148 -11.99 -11.20 -7.95
C SER A 148 -13.25 -11.93 -8.43
N PRO A 149 -13.13 -13.15 -8.95
CA PRO A 149 -14.29 -13.95 -9.38
C PRO A 149 -15.22 -14.34 -8.21
N SER A 150 -14.73 -14.29 -6.96
CA SER A 150 -15.52 -14.59 -5.77
C SER A 150 -16.71 -13.64 -5.56
N ARG A 151 -16.70 -12.45 -6.14
CA ARG A 151 -17.85 -11.53 -6.12
C ARG A 151 -19.07 -12.05 -6.84
N ASN A 152 -18.89 -12.93 -7.80
CA ASN A 152 -19.96 -13.54 -8.59
C ASN A 152 -20.29 -14.95 -8.11
N GLN A 153 -19.68 -15.42 -7.02
CA GLN A 153 -20.02 -16.71 -6.43
C GLN A 153 -21.22 -16.56 -5.48
N PRO A 154 -22.14 -17.54 -5.43
CA PRO A 154 -23.21 -17.52 -4.45
C PRO A 154 -22.63 -17.53 -3.04
N ASP A 155 -23.30 -16.81 -2.11
CA ASP A 155 -22.86 -16.64 -0.72
C ASP A 155 -22.76 -17.96 0.05
N ASN A 156 -23.30 -19.02 -0.50
CA ASN A 156 -23.35 -20.33 0.11
C ASN A 156 -22.76 -21.45 -0.79
N PRO A 157 -21.45 -21.42 -1.06
CA PRO A 157 -20.79 -22.40 -1.95
C PRO A 157 -20.78 -23.83 -1.36
N ARG A 158 -21.12 -24.01 -0.08
CA ARG A 158 -21.21 -25.33 0.56
C ARG A 158 -22.59 -26.01 0.37
N GLU A 159 -23.65 -25.23 0.22
CA GLU A 159 -24.99 -25.71 -0.04
C GLU A 159 -25.28 -25.89 -1.53
N HIS A 160 -24.62 -25.11 -2.38
CA HIS A 160 -24.74 -25.26 -3.82
C HIS A 160 -23.48 -25.93 -4.40
N ARG A 161 -23.56 -27.24 -4.55
CA ARG A 161 -22.55 -28.03 -5.22
C ARG A 161 -22.49 -27.62 -6.71
N HIS A 162 -21.36 -27.09 -7.14
CA HIS A 162 -21.11 -26.86 -8.56
C HIS A 162 -20.89 -28.21 -9.27
N LEU A 163 -21.93 -28.72 -9.89
CA LEU A 163 -21.85 -29.90 -10.74
C LEU A 163 -21.52 -29.46 -12.16
N SER A 164 -20.54 -30.13 -12.75
CA SER A 164 -20.33 -29.99 -14.18
C SER A 164 -21.59 -30.46 -14.94
N PRO A 165 -21.90 -29.90 -16.13
CA PRO A 165 -23.13 -30.23 -16.86
C PRO A 165 -23.35 -31.73 -17.12
N TRP A 166 -22.25 -32.49 -17.27
CA TRP A 166 -22.34 -33.96 -17.43
C TRP A 166 -22.66 -34.69 -16.13
N ALA A 167 -22.15 -34.20 -14.99
CA ALA A 167 -22.40 -34.80 -13.68
C ALA A 167 -23.82 -34.48 -13.15
N ALA A 168 -24.36 -33.30 -13.49
CA ALA A 168 -25.71 -32.89 -13.15
C ALA A 168 -26.77 -33.84 -13.75
N LYS A 169 -26.52 -34.39 -14.95
CA LYS A 169 -27.39 -35.38 -15.58
C LYS A 169 -27.45 -36.69 -14.78
N LEU A 170 -26.32 -37.17 -14.30
CA LEU A 170 -26.24 -38.40 -13.53
C LEU A 170 -26.97 -38.32 -12.18
N GLU A 171 -26.94 -37.14 -11.54
CA GLU A 171 -27.69 -36.93 -10.26
C GLU A 171 -29.19 -36.78 -10.49
N SER A 172 -29.65 -36.32 -11.63
CA SER A 172 -31.09 -36.22 -11.95
C SER A 172 -31.71 -37.56 -12.33
N GLU A 173 -30.90 -38.56 -12.68
CA GLU A 173 -31.32 -39.91 -13.07
C GLU A 173 -31.25 -40.93 -11.92
N SER A 174 -30.70 -40.52 -10.76
CA SER A 174 -30.59 -41.36 -9.54
C SER A 174 -31.68 -41.01 -8.54
#